data_26bf1a274d9250397b5043944a658d60
#
_entry.id   26bf1a274d9250397b5043944a658d60
#
_cell.length_a   1.000
_cell.length_b   1.000
_cell.length_c   1.000
_cell.angle_alpha   90.00
_cell.angle_beta   90.00
_cell.angle_gamma   90.00
#
_symmetry.space_group_name_H-M   'P 1'
#
loop_
_entity.id
_entity.type
_entity.pdbx_description
1 polymer ?
#
loop_
_entity_poly.entity_id
_entity_poly.type
_entity_poly.pdbx_seq_one_letter_code
_entity_poly.pdbx_strand_id
1 'polypeptide(L)'
;MAKRPTFSGVDLTNVFTRTETGEENDAQAQAKQPKRAASKIQVNRQSTYSIQISAVRPDRYQARHVLPRQLREPFFNRELDWRQTANKWLELARKDSLIRNELDELMQLGRSLDQDGQIKPITGSFIKDENGQQTFLILTGERRFWATVIRSVMAGDEEEPQVLALVDSDPTVRKQILENITHKPLTAIGKARAIARIILEEADVYPEADEEEDVYFRKMFDVKTTAETAQLIEEMLGISQYQYYRFRKLLELPIELQYLADQADIPEGILRQLMSMSAKEQKKAVDFYLKQEEPPSVREFQRLLKEGSLDDAPTKKRKPRQPKPPVVKLASSFNRSISKMKTEMKSDPKFLDKAATEIVGSLKPDEVKDVVSVLEDLIKRINVRNKNR
;
A
#
# COMPACT_ATOMS: atom_id res chain seq x y z
N MET A 1 17.21 17.11 19.15
CA MET A 1 17.20 17.00 17.68
C MET A 1 17.92 15.71 17.32
N ALA A 2 17.18 14.66 17.00
CA ALA A 2 17.74 13.40 16.53
C ALA A 2 18.38 13.63 15.15
N LYS A 3 19.65 13.26 14.99
CA LYS A 3 20.39 13.41 13.73
C LYS A 3 20.04 12.24 12.81
N ARG A 4 20.00 12.51 11.50
CA ARG A 4 19.90 11.48 10.45
C ARG A 4 20.94 10.40 10.71
N PRO A 5 20.60 9.09 10.75
CA PRO A 5 21.59 8.04 10.90
C PRO A 5 22.59 8.10 9.74
N THR A 6 23.88 8.26 10.06
CA THR A 6 24.96 8.30 9.06
C THR A 6 25.40 6.90 8.73
N PHE A 7 25.30 6.53 7.47
CA PHE A 7 25.75 5.25 6.92
C PHE A 7 27.22 5.36 6.50
N SER A 8 28.16 5.04 7.35
CA SER A 8 29.59 5.01 6.97
C SER A 8 30.31 3.80 7.58
N GLY A 9 30.95 3.03 6.71
CA GLY A 9 32.05 2.11 7.04
C GLY A 9 31.66 0.84 7.81
N VAL A 10 30.85 0.00 7.19
CA VAL A 10 30.49 -1.32 7.75
C VAL A 10 31.45 -2.39 7.21
N ASP A 11 32.18 -3.06 8.11
CA ASP A 11 32.98 -4.22 7.78
C ASP A 11 32.09 -5.48 7.72
N LEU A 12 31.88 -5.99 6.50
CA LEU A 12 30.93 -7.06 6.21
C LEU A 12 31.52 -8.49 6.33
N THR A 13 32.79 -8.62 6.73
CA THR A 13 33.51 -9.90 6.64
C THR A 13 33.04 -11.02 7.57
N ASN A 14 32.32 -10.71 8.65
CA ASN A 14 32.01 -11.70 9.69
C ASN A 14 30.51 -12.11 9.79
N VAL A 15 29.64 -11.61 8.94
CA VAL A 15 28.17 -11.84 9.06
C VAL A 15 27.57 -12.57 7.87
N PHE A 16 28.34 -12.81 6.79
CA PHE A 16 27.76 -13.30 5.54
C PHE A 16 28.49 -14.50 4.94
N THR A 17 27.73 -15.50 4.51
CA THR A 17 28.14 -16.42 3.47
C THR A 17 27.71 -15.84 2.12
N ARG A 18 28.70 -15.50 1.28
CA ARG A 18 28.46 -15.09 -0.10
C ARG A 18 28.16 -16.31 -0.93
N THR A 19 26.95 -16.43 -1.46
CA THR A 19 26.64 -17.41 -2.51
C THR A 19 27.14 -16.85 -3.85
N GLU A 20 28.34 -17.27 -4.24
CA GLU A 20 28.80 -17.09 -5.62
C GLU A 20 28.13 -18.16 -6.48
N THR A 21 27.11 -17.82 -7.24
CA THR A 21 26.75 -18.60 -8.42
C THR A 21 27.76 -18.29 -9.49
N GLY A 22 28.80 -19.13 -9.51
CA GLY A 22 29.83 -19.08 -10.53
C GLY A 22 29.30 -19.57 -11.86
N GLU A 23 29.53 -18.80 -12.90
CA GLU A 23 29.79 -19.31 -14.22
C GLU A 23 31.09 -18.69 -14.70
N GLU A 24 32.20 -19.43 -14.50
CA GLU A 24 33.35 -19.38 -15.35
C GLU A 24 33.06 -20.28 -16.55
N ASN A 25 33.23 -19.73 -17.74
CA ASN A 25 33.64 -20.24 -19.06
C ASN A 25 32.98 -19.32 -20.08
N ASP A 26 33.65 -18.75 -21.07
CA ASP A 26 34.65 -19.20 -21.97
C ASP A 26 35.34 -18.01 -22.62
N ALA A 27 36.64 -18.07 -22.70
CA ALA A 27 37.44 -17.27 -23.60
C ALA A 27 37.51 -17.98 -24.95
N GLN A 28 37.52 -17.17 -26.00
CA GLN A 28 37.80 -17.49 -27.42
C GLN A 28 36.60 -17.67 -28.35
N ALA A 29 36.27 -16.56 -29.01
CA ALA A 29 36.10 -16.53 -30.49
C ALA A 29 36.03 -15.07 -30.95
N GLN A 30 37.09 -14.64 -31.66
CA GLN A 30 37.13 -13.38 -32.39
C GLN A 30 36.28 -13.49 -33.66
N ALA A 31 35.25 -12.66 -33.77
CA ALA A 31 34.64 -12.31 -35.04
C ALA A 31 34.29 -10.82 -35.05
N LYS A 32 34.91 -10.09 -35.98
CA LYS A 32 34.70 -8.66 -36.26
C LYS A 32 33.25 -8.41 -36.68
N GLN A 33 32.53 -7.58 -36.00
CA GLN A 33 31.28 -6.95 -36.47
C GLN A 33 31.25 -5.46 -36.12
N PRO A 34 30.46 -4.63 -36.86
CA PRO A 34 30.64 -3.19 -36.93
C PRO A 34 30.12 -2.46 -35.69
N LYS A 35 30.82 -1.38 -35.31
CA LYS A 35 30.52 -0.49 -34.21
C LYS A 35 29.14 0.18 -34.39
N ARG A 36 28.10 -0.37 -33.78
CA ARG A 36 26.92 0.41 -33.35
C ARG A 36 27.23 0.98 -31.98
N ALA A 37 27.01 2.29 -31.82
CA ALA A 37 27.09 2.98 -30.52
C ALA A 37 26.09 2.34 -29.57
N ALA A 38 26.51 1.35 -28.79
CA ALA A 38 25.75 0.81 -27.69
C ALA A 38 25.82 1.85 -26.57
N SER A 39 24.71 2.46 -26.25
CA SER A 39 24.53 3.13 -24.96
C SER A 39 25.00 2.16 -23.89
N LYS A 40 26.01 2.53 -23.11
CA LYS A 40 26.51 1.74 -21.99
C LYS A 40 25.37 1.66 -20.96
N ILE A 41 24.59 0.59 -21.00
CA ILE A 41 23.73 0.22 -19.88
C ILE A 41 24.70 -0.07 -18.74
N GLN A 42 24.81 0.86 -17.79
CA GLN A 42 25.47 0.57 -16.52
C GLN A 42 24.60 -0.46 -15.79
N VAL A 43 24.94 -1.71 -15.93
CA VAL A 43 24.40 -2.77 -15.08
C VAL A 43 25.03 -2.58 -13.70
N ASN A 44 24.31 -1.89 -12.83
CA ASN A 44 24.65 -1.80 -11.42
C ASN A 44 24.44 -3.22 -10.85
N ARG A 45 25.49 -4.02 -10.73
CA ARG A 45 25.45 -5.35 -10.10
C ARG A 45 25.24 -5.12 -8.59
N GLN A 46 24.00 -5.13 -8.15
CA GLN A 46 23.67 -5.14 -6.73
C GLN A 46 23.86 -6.57 -6.21
N SER A 47 24.75 -6.74 -5.24
CA SER A 47 24.96 -8.04 -4.61
C SER A 47 23.83 -8.38 -3.67
N THR A 48 23.30 -9.60 -3.78
CA THR A 48 22.36 -10.16 -2.80
C THR A 48 23.11 -10.92 -1.72
N TYR A 49 22.59 -10.83 -0.49
CA TYR A 49 23.16 -11.47 0.68
C TYR A 49 22.14 -12.41 1.31
N SER A 50 22.58 -13.54 1.81
CA SER A 50 21.77 -14.40 2.67
C SER A 50 21.98 -13.97 4.11
N ILE A 51 20.92 -13.57 4.80
CA ILE A 51 20.98 -13.01 6.16
C ILE A 51 20.11 -13.84 7.09
N GLN A 52 20.64 -14.20 8.27
CA GLN A 52 19.86 -14.88 9.30
C GLN A 52 18.72 -13.99 9.80
N ILE A 53 17.59 -14.60 10.09
CA ILE A 53 16.36 -13.88 10.52
C ILE A 53 16.60 -13.06 11.79
N SER A 54 17.42 -13.53 12.72
CA SER A 54 17.75 -12.82 13.98
C SER A 54 18.48 -11.49 13.73
N ALA A 55 19.24 -11.40 12.64
CA ALA A 55 19.95 -10.19 12.23
C ALA A 55 19.08 -9.22 11.40
N VAL A 56 17.81 -9.55 11.13
CA VAL A 56 16.89 -8.75 10.31
C VAL A 56 15.78 -8.19 11.18
N ARG A 57 15.42 -6.92 10.95
CA ARG A 57 14.28 -6.29 11.60
C ARG A 57 13.41 -5.51 10.62
N PRO A 58 12.06 -5.62 10.72
CA PRO A 58 11.16 -4.69 10.09
C PRO A 58 11.33 -3.27 10.65
N ASP A 59 11.00 -2.27 9.85
CA ASP A 59 10.89 -0.89 10.33
C ASP A 59 9.59 -0.74 11.14
N ARG A 60 9.70 -0.31 12.41
CA ARG A 60 8.56 -0.11 13.31
C ARG A 60 7.54 0.89 12.75
N TYR A 61 8.01 1.89 12.01
CA TYR A 61 7.20 3.00 11.53
C TYR A 61 6.75 2.83 10.06
N GLN A 62 6.68 1.59 9.57
CA GLN A 62 6.15 1.35 8.22
C GLN A 62 4.68 1.75 8.10
N ALA A 63 4.32 2.28 6.92
CA ALA A 63 2.93 2.65 6.61
C ALA A 63 1.99 1.43 6.64
N ARG A 64 2.47 0.27 6.21
CA ARG A 64 1.76 -1.01 6.27
C ARG A 64 2.19 -1.78 7.51
N HIS A 65 1.22 -2.20 8.29
CA HIS A 65 1.46 -3.12 9.40
C HIS A 65 1.15 -4.55 8.96
N VAL A 66 2.12 -5.42 9.09
CA VAL A 66 1.97 -6.86 8.84
C VAL A 66 1.72 -7.58 10.15
N LEU A 67 2.46 -7.22 11.19
CA LEU A 67 2.37 -7.86 12.49
C LEU A 67 1.10 -7.41 13.25
N PRO A 68 0.32 -8.34 13.86
CA PRO A 68 -0.80 -8.00 14.73
C PRO A 68 -0.39 -7.07 15.86
N ARG A 69 -1.27 -6.15 16.25
CA ARG A 69 -1.00 -5.15 17.30
C ARG A 69 -0.42 -5.76 18.57
N GLN A 70 -1.03 -6.85 19.04
CA GLN A 70 -0.67 -7.49 20.30
C GLN A 70 0.79 -8.00 20.31
N LEU A 71 1.39 -8.18 19.14
CA LEU A 71 2.74 -8.67 18.97
C LEU A 71 3.74 -7.58 18.60
N ARG A 72 3.25 -6.41 18.15
CA ARG A 72 4.13 -5.33 17.68
C ARG A 72 5.04 -4.81 18.80
N GLU A 73 4.47 -4.29 19.87
CA GLU A 73 5.25 -3.74 20.98
C GLU A 73 6.22 -4.76 21.57
N PRO A 74 5.79 -5.99 21.97
CA PRO A 74 6.72 -6.98 22.50
C PRO A 74 7.84 -7.37 21.53
N PHE A 75 7.56 -7.39 20.21
CA PHE A 75 8.58 -7.69 19.21
C PHE A 75 9.56 -6.53 19.03
N PHE A 76 9.08 -5.31 18.86
CA PHE A 76 9.94 -4.15 18.63
C PHE A 76 10.75 -3.79 19.88
N ASN A 77 10.22 -4.01 21.08
CA ASN A 77 10.91 -3.83 22.35
C ASN A 77 11.83 -5.01 22.72
N ARG A 78 11.98 -6.01 21.82
CA ARG A 78 12.84 -7.22 22.02
C ARG A 78 12.43 -8.09 23.21
N GLU A 79 11.18 -8.00 23.67
CA GLU A 79 10.62 -8.92 24.67
C GLU A 79 10.32 -10.30 24.07
N LEU A 80 10.03 -10.33 22.75
CA LEU A 80 9.83 -11.53 21.95
C LEU A 80 10.83 -11.59 20.82
N ASP A 81 11.47 -12.73 20.64
CA ASP A 81 12.21 -13.02 19.43
C ASP A 81 11.28 -13.37 18.25
N TRP A 82 11.85 -13.57 17.06
CA TRP A 82 11.09 -13.88 15.85
C TRP A 82 10.31 -15.20 15.95
N ARG A 83 10.88 -16.25 16.60
CA ARG A 83 10.25 -17.57 16.76
C ARG A 83 9.09 -17.52 17.77
N GLN A 84 9.30 -16.85 18.89
CA GLN A 84 8.26 -16.63 19.90
C GLN A 84 7.10 -15.80 19.33
N THR A 85 7.42 -14.77 18.56
CA THR A 85 6.43 -13.91 17.90
C THR A 85 5.58 -14.72 16.93
N ALA A 86 6.18 -15.55 16.08
CA ALA A 86 5.46 -16.40 15.13
C ALA A 86 4.56 -17.42 15.84
N ASN A 87 5.03 -18.08 16.89
CA ASN A 87 4.22 -19.01 17.67
C ASN A 87 2.98 -18.32 18.28
N LYS A 88 3.18 -17.16 18.92
CA LYS A 88 2.06 -16.37 19.46
C LYS A 88 1.11 -15.90 18.37
N TRP A 89 1.62 -15.58 17.18
CA TRP A 89 0.76 -15.20 16.05
C TRP A 89 -0.13 -16.36 15.61
N LEU A 90 0.44 -17.57 15.49
CA LEU A 90 -0.33 -18.79 15.20
C LEU A 90 -1.42 -19.05 16.25
N GLU A 91 -1.15 -18.79 17.53
CA GLU A 91 -2.14 -18.91 18.61
C GLU A 91 -3.26 -17.87 18.52
N LEU A 92 -2.91 -16.60 18.25
CA LEU A 92 -3.90 -15.52 18.06
C LEU A 92 -4.80 -15.79 16.86
N ALA A 93 -4.25 -16.26 15.75
CA ALA A 93 -5.00 -16.56 14.53
C ALA A 93 -6.03 -17.69 14.71
N ARG A 94 -5.87 -18.57 15.72
CA ARG A 94 -6.88 -19.56 16.06
C ARG A 94 -8.14 -18.94 16.67
N LYS A 95 -8.02 -17.77 17.28
CA LYS A 95 -9.08 -17.09 18.04
C LYS A 95 -9.70 -15.91 17.29
N ASP A 96 -8.95 -15.30 16.36
CA ASP A 96 -9.35 -14.10 15.64
C ASP A 96 -9.26 -14.32 14.12
N SER A 97 -10.39 -14.19 13.44
CA SER A 97 -10.50 -14.39 11.98
C SER A 97 -9.77 -13.33 11.16
N LEU A 98 -9.68 -12.09 11.64
CA LEU A 98 -8.96 -11.02 10.94
C LEU A 98 -7.44 -11.30 10.99
N ILE A 99 -6.93 -11.71 12.15
CA ILE A 99 -5.51 -12.13 12.30
C ILE A 99 -5.22 -13.36 11.43
N ARG A 100 -6.16 -14.29 11.35
CA ARG A 100 -6.03 -15.50 10.51
C ARG A 100 -5.90 -15.16 9.04
N ASN A 101 -6.69 -14.24 8.51
CA ASN A 101 -6.67 -13.87 7.10
C ASN A 101 -5.27 -13.39 6.64
N GLU A 102 -4.63 -12.51 7.40
CA GLU A 102 -3.25 -12.06 7.08
C GLU A 102 -2.26 -13.21 7.20
N LEU A 103 -2.41 -14.06 8.22
CA LEU A 103 -1.56 -15.24 8.38
C LEU A 103 -1.70 -16.23 7.21
N ASP A 104 -2.93 -16.46 6.73
CA ASP A 104 -3.20 -17.34 5.58
C ASP A 104 -2.56 -16.79 4.29
N GLU A 105 -2.60 -15.48 4.07
CA GLU A 105 -1.89 -14.84 2.96
C GLU A 105 -0.35 -15.02 3.08
N LEU A 106 0.21 -14.90 4.29
CA LEU A 106 1.63 -15.13 4.53
C LEU A 106 2.03 -16.60 4.35
N MET A 107 1.21 -17.54 4.79
CA MET A 107 1.42 -18.97 4.56
C MET A 107 1.37 -19.32 3.08
N GLN A 108 0.48 -18.69 2.30
CA GLN A 108 0.46 -18.87 0.86
C GLN A 108 1.75 -18.35 0.21
N LEU A 109 2.21 -17.18 0.64
CA LEU A 109 3.50 -16.63 0.20
C LEU A 109 4.67 -17.54 0.59
N GLY A 110 4.68 -18.06 1.81
CA GLY A 110 5.69 -19.01 2.30
C GLY A 110 5.78 -20.26 1.43
N ARG A 111 4.64 -20.84 1.05
CA ARG A 111 4.60 -21.99 0.12
C ARG A 111 5.20 -21.68 -1.26
N SER A 112 4.95 -20.48 -1.79
CA SER A 112 5.58 -20.05 -3.03
C SER A 112 7.10 -19.91 -2.90
N LEU A 113 7.58 -19.43 -1.73
CA LEU A 113 9.02 -19.36 -1.45
C LEU A 113 9.67 -20.75 -1.39
N ASP A 114 8.94 -21.79 -0.95
CA ASP A 114 9.42 -23.17 -0.94
C ASP A 114 9.53 -23.78 -2.35
N GLN A 115 8.58 -23.49 -3.21
CA GLN A 115 8.49 -24.07 -4.54
C GLN A 115 9.48 -23.42 -5.52
N ASP A 116 9.57 -22.09 -5.47
CA ASP A 116 10.28 -21.28 -6.49
C ASP A 116 11.54 -20.62 -5.92
N GLY A 117 11.80 -20.77 -4.61
CA GLY A 117 12.80 -19.98 -3.91
C GLY A 117 12.40 -18.52 -3.72
N GLN A 118 13.26 -17.75 -3.06
CA GLN A 118 13.04 -16.31 -2.89
C GLN A 118 13.50 -15.55 -4.15
N ILE A 119 12.61 -15.42 -5.14
CA ILE A 119 12.91 -14.74 -6.42
C ILE A 119 13.24 -13.25 -6.21
N LYS A 120 12.51 -12.57 -5.33
CA LYS A 120 12.74 -11.15 -5.00
C LYS A 120 13.36 -11.04 -3.61
N PRO A 121 14.57 -10.47 -3.47
CA PRO A 121 15.16 -10.21 -2.15
C PRO A 121 14.33 -9.20 -1.35
N ILE A 122 14.44 -9.21 -0.03
CA ILE A 122 14.06 -8.05 0.79
C ILE A 122 15.07 -6.94 0.53
N THR A 123 14.68 -5.68 0.63
CA THR A 123 15.63 -4.56 0.53
C THR A 123 15.70 -3.80 1.84
N GLY A 124 16.86 -3.26 2.15
CA GLY A 124 17.07 -2.52 3.38
C GLY A 124 18.51 -2.06 3.54
N SER A 125 18.85 -1.68 4.73
CA SER A 125 20.20 -1.22 5.06
C SER A 125 20.64 -1.71 6.44
N PHE A 126 21.95 -1.79 6.63
CA PHE A 126 22.51 -2.09 7.93
C PHE A 126 22.52 -0.83 8.80
N ILE A 127 21.97 -0.98 10.00
CA ILE A 127 22.07 0.03 11.05
C ILE A 127 22.81 -0.59 12.25
N LYS A 128 23.44 0.24 13.03
CA LYS A 128 23.97 -0.15 14.36
C LYS A 128 22.93 0.25 15.39
N ASP A 129 22.56 -0.71 16.22
CA ASP A 129 21.72 -0.44 17.38
C ASP A 129 22.54 0.26 18.49
N GLU A 130 21.89 0.63 19.57
CA GLU A 130 22.50 1.32 20.72
C GLU A 130 23.66 0.53 21.35
N ASN A 131 23.66 -0.80 21.22
CA ASN A 131 24.71 -1.70 21.70
C ASN A 131 25.83 -1.90 20.66
N GLY A 132 25.77 -1.22 19.52
CA GLY A 132 26.71 -1.36 18.41
C GLY A 132 26.53 -2.63 17.60
N GLN A 133 25.47 -3.44 17.85
CA GLN A 133 25.14 -4.63 17.07
C GLN A 133 24.59 -4.21 15.72
N GLN A 134 25.09 -4.85 14.65
CA GLN A 134 24.57 -4.67 13.31
C GLN A 134 23.25 -5.36 13.11
N THR A 135 22.25 -4.63 12.65
CA THR A 135 20.93 -5.13 12.31
C THR A 135 20.57 -4.69 10.90
N PHE A 136 20.04 -5.58 10.08
CA PHE A 136 19.50 -5.26 8.77
C PHE A 136 18.06 -4.74 8.92
N LEU A 137 17.87 -3.43 8.74
CA LEU A 137 16.55 -2.81 8.79
C LEU A 137 15.87 -2.95 7.43
N ILE A 138 14.71 -3.59 7.41
CA ILE A 138 13.92 -3.80 6.19
C ILE A 138 13.32 -2.47 5.73
N LEU A 139 13.62 -2.07 4.51
CA LEU A 139 12.95 -1.02 3.78
C LEU A 139 11.70 -1.56 3.07
N THR A 140 11.88 -2.66 2.32
CA THR A 140 10.79 -3.34 1.62
C THR A 140 10.87 -4.86 1.76
N GLY A 141 9.70 -5.52 1.72
CA GLY A 141 9.64 -6.98 1.76
C GLY A 141 9.34 -7.58 3.14
N GLU A 142 8.79 -6.82 4.10
CA GLU A 142 8.41 -7.32 5.43
C GLU A 142 7.53 -8.57 5.36
N ARG A 143 6.59 -8.65 4.41
CA ARG A 143 5.75 -9.84 4.22
C ARG A 143 6.58 -11.09 3.88
N ARG A 144 7.66 -10.96 3.10
CA ARG A 144 8.56 -12.08 2.77
C ARG A 144 9.35 -12.53 3.99
N PHE A 145 9.81 -11.57 4.80
CA PHE A 145 10.42 -11.85 6.08
C PHE A 145 9.48 -12.69 6.97
N TRP A 146 8.26 -12.22 7.23
CA TRP A 146 7.31 -12.94 8.07
C TRP A 146 6.86 -14.27 7.46
N ALA A 147 6.69 -14.35 6.14
CA ALA A 147 6.36 -15.60 5.46
C ALA A 147 7.46 -16.67 5.67
N THR A 148 8.73 -16.28 5.59
CA THR A 148 9.87 -17.19 5.87
C THR A 148 9.87 -17.64 7.32
N VAL A 149 9.64 -16.71 8.26
CA VAL A 149 9.59 -17.03 9.70
C VAL A 149 8.44 -17.99 10.02
N ILE A 150 7.22 -17.67 9.57
CA ILE A 150 6.02 -18.50 9.86
C ILE A 150 6.19 -19.89 9.26
N ARG A 151 6.69 -19.97 8.02
CA ARG A 151 6.97 -21.25 7.36
C ARG A 151 7.92 -22.10 8.17
N SER A 152 9.07 -21.57 8.59
CA SER A 152 10.08 -22.29 9.36
C SER A 152 9.51 -22.80 10.70
N VAL A 153 8.76 -21.96 11.41
CA VAL A 153 8.11 -22.36 12.67
C VAL A 153 7.08 -23.46 12.45
N MET A 154 6.29 -23.38 11.38
CA MET A 154 5.28 -24.42 11.06
C MET A 154 5.91 -25.74 10.59
N ALA A 155 7.05 -25.70 9.92
CA ALA A 155 7.82 -26.89 9.54
C ALA A 155 8.53 -27.54 10.75
N GLY A 156 8.66 -26.82 11.87
CA GLY A 156 9.41 -27.29 13.04
C GLY A 156 10.92 -27.24 12.81
N ASP A 157 11.40 -26.39 11.92
CA ASP A 157 12.83 -26.27 11.62
C ASP A 157 13.59 -25.87 12.90
N GLU A 158 14.62 -26.66 13.24
CA GLU A 158 15.53 -26.36 14.36
C GLU A 158 16.51 -25.26 13.97
N GLU A 159 16.97 -25.27 12.73
CA GLU A 159 17.90 -24.30 12.20
C GLU A 159 17.22 -22.95 11.99
N GLU A 160 18.00 -21.88 12.16
CA GLU A 160 17.53 -20.54 11.93
C GLU A 160 17.41 -20.28 10.42
N PRO A 161 16.22 -19.86 9.93
CA PRO A 161 16.05 -19.58 8.51
C PRO A 161 16.80 -18.31 8.09
N GLN A 162 17.09 -18.24 6.79
CA GLN A 162 17.75 -17.09 6.16
C GLN A 162 16.82 -16.46 5.12
N VAL A 163 17.02 -15.18 4.85
CA VAL A 163 16.36 -14.45 3.78
C VAL A 163 17.38 -13.83 2.83
N LEU A 164 17.06 -13.84 1.54
CA LEU A 164 17.84 -13.09 0.56
C LEU A 164 17.54 -11.60 0.72
N ALA A 165 18.59 -10.80 0.86
CA ALA A 165 18.51 -9.37 1.09
C ALA A 165 19.38 -8.61 0.08
N LEU A 166 18.92 -7.42 -0.31
CA LEU A 166 19.61 -6.45 -1.14
C LEU A 166 19.89 -5.21 -0.30
N VAL A 167 21.14 -4.78 -0.26
CA VAL A 167 21.52 -3.56 0.48
C VAL A 167 21.20 -2.34 -0.37
N ASP A 168 20.34 -1.46 0.16
CA ASP A 168 20.11 -0.12 -0.40
C ASP A 168 21.06 0.87 0.30
N SER A 169 21.91 1.53 -0.46
CA SER A 169 22.87 2.53 0.05
C SER A 169 22.21 3.87 0.39
N ASP A 170 21.00 4.10 -0.11
CA ASP A 170 20.23 5.34 0.09
C ASP A 170 18.76 5.00 0.39
N PRO A 171 18.47 4.38 1.56
CA PRO A 171 17.12 4.03 1.95
C PRO A 171 16.30 5.30 2.24
N THR A 172 15.15 5.44 1.59
CA THR A 172 14.22 6.57 1.79
C THR A 172 12.82 6.07 2.04
N VAL A 173 12.05 6.79 2.84
CA VAL A 173 10.60 6.53 3.05
C VAL A 173 9.85 6.55 1.73
N ARG A 174 10.26 7.42 0.80
CA ARG A 174 9.69 7.49 -0.55
C ARG A 174 9.80 6.15 -1.29
N LYS A 175 10.97 5.50 -1.31
CA LYS A 175 11.16 4.18 -1.93
C LYS A 175 10.28 3.12 -1.27
N GLN A 176 10.20 3.14 0.06
CA GLN A 176 9.36 2.23 0.84
C GLN A 176 7.88 2.35 0.49
N ILE A 177 7.36 3.58 0.39
CA ILE A 177 5.96 3.83 0.08
C ILE A 177 5.64 3.44 -1.37
N LEU A 178 6.51 3.77 -2.34
CA LEU A 178 6.32 3.43 -3.75
C LEU A 178 6.25 1.91 -3.96
N GLU A 179 7.11 1.15 -3.31
CA GLU A 179 7.06 -0.32 -3.38
C GLU A 179 5.75 -0.86 -2.80
N ASN A 180 5.34 -0.36 -1.64
CA ASN A 180 4.10 -0.76 -1.00
C ASN A 180 2.86 -0.53 -1.88
N ILE A 181 2.82 0.58 -2.62
CA ILE A 181 1.68 0.90 -3.50
C ILE A 181 1.65 -0.01 -4.73
N THR A 182 2.82 -0.37 -5.25
CA THR A 182 2.95 -1.17 -6.48
C THR A 182 2.44 -2.60 -6.32
N HIS A 183 2.60 -3.21 -5.13
CA HIS A 183 2.29 -4.63 -4.91
C HIS A 183 0.90 -4.88 -4.30
N LYS A 184 0.55 -4.17 -3.25
CA LYS A 184 -0.78 -4.25 -2.62
C LYS A 184 -1.17 -2.83 -2.20
N PRO A 185 -2.33 -2.31 -2.57
CA PRO A 185 -2.75 -0.98 -2.13
C PRO A 185 -2.69 -0.85 -0.60
N LEU A 186 -2.35 0.35 -0.13
CA LEU A 186 -2.41 0.67 1.29
C LEU A 186 -3.88 0.82 1.72
N THR A 187 -4.18 0.36 2.92
CA THR A 187 -5.46 0.62 3.60
C THR A 187 -5.67 2.13 3.83
N ALA A 188 -6.83 2.54 4.27
CA ALA A 188 -7.08 3.95 4.59
C ALA A 188 -6.14 4.47 5.70
N ILE A 189 -5.91 3.67 6.74
CA ILE A 189 -4.97 3.99 7.82
C ILE A 189 -3.52 3.90 7.33
N GLY A 190 -3.19 2.89 6.52
CA GLY A 190 -1.87 2.79 5.89
C GLY A 190 -1.52 4.02 5.04
N LYS A 191 -2.48 4.57 4.29
CA LYS A 191 -2.29 5.84 3.56
C LYS A 191 -2.08 7.02 4.51
N ALA A 192 -2.81 7.08 5.63
CA ALA A 192 -2.64 8.11 6.63
C ALA A 192 -1.23 8.08 7.25
N ARG A 193 -0.71 6.89 7.57
CA ARG A 193 0.68 6.71 8.06
C ARG A 193 1.72 7.06 6.98
N ALA A 194 1.48 6.67 5.73
CA ALA A 194 2.36 7.05 4.61
C ALA A 194 2.47 8.57 4.49
N ILE A 195 1.34 9.28 4.56
CA ILE A 195 1.29 10.74 4.57
C ILE A 195 2.10 11.32 5.73
N ALA A 196 1.90 10.78 6.94
CA ALA A 196 2.63 11.22 8.12
C ALA A 196 4.15 11.04 7.96
N ARG A 197 4.58 9.88 7.46
CA ARG A 197 6.00 9.59 7.19
C ARG A 197 6.62 10.57 6.21
N ILE A 198 5.94 10.88 5.10
CA ILE A 198 6.44 11.86 4.12
C ILE A 198 6.57 13.24 4.75
N ILE A 199 5.54 13.72 5.47
CA ILE A 199 5.57 15.03 6.12
C ILE A 199 6.71 15.13 7.12
N LEU A 200 6.91 14.10 7.95
CA LEU A 200 7.92 14.08 8.99
C LEU A 200 9.33 13.97 8.39
N GLU A 201 9.54 13.16 7.35
CA GLU A 201 10.82 13.05 6.65
C GLU A 201 11.20 14.39 5.98
N GLU A 202 10.26 15.03 5.27
CA GLU A 202 10.50 16.34 4.62
C GLU A 202 10.76 17.46 5.63
N ALA A 203 10.35 17.29 6.88
CA ALA A 203 10.60 18.22 7.97
C ALA A 203 11.81 17.84 8.83
N ASP A 204 12.59 16.82 8.42
CA ASP A 204 13.71 16.26 9.20
C ASP A 204 13.33 15.85 10.64
N VAL A 205 12.08 15.38 10.82
CA VAL A 205 11.59 14.85 12.10
C VAL A 205 11.65 13.33 12.07
N TYR A 206 12.56 12.78 12.85
CA TYR A 206 12.76 11.33 12.98
C TYR A 206 12.26 10.83 14.33
N PRO A 207 11.88 9.53 14.42
CA PRO A 207 11.47 8.96 15.70
C PRO A 207 12.65 8.94 16.68
N GLU A 208 12.34 9.12 17.94
CA GLU A 208 13.28 8.89 19.04
C GLU A 208 13.43 7.40 19.31
N ALA A 209 14.47 7.01 20.07
CA ALA A 209 14.63 5.62 20.50
C ALA A 209 13.39 5.19 21.29
N ASP A 210 12.84 4.02 20.96
CA ASP A 210 11.66 3.41 21.60
C ASP A 210 10.40 4.28 21.62
N GLU A 211 10.32 5.32 20.78
CA GLU A 211 9.12 6.16 20.69
C GLU A 211 7.91 5.32 20.23
N GLU A 212 6.77 5.51 20.89
CA GLU A 212 5.52 4.89 20.49
C GLU A 212 5.08 5.40 19.12
N GLU A 213 4.56 4.49 18.30
CA GLU A 213 4.23 4.73 16.92
C GLU A 213 3.19 5.82 16.72
N ASP A 214 2.15 5.85 17.55
CA ASP A 214 1.10 6.86 17.46
C ASP A 214 1.61 8.25 17.89
N VAL A 215 2.50 8.31 18.86
CA VAL A 215 3.17 9.56 19.27
C VAL A 215 3.99 10.12 18.12
N TYR A 216 4.81 9.27 17.47
CA TYR A 216 5.61 9.68 16.33
C TYR A 216 4.75 10.19 15.17
N PHE A 217 3.75 9.42 14.74
CA PHE A 217 2.93 9.85 13.60
C PHE A 217 2.10 11.11 13.88
N ARG A 218 1.69 11.34 15.12
CA ARG A 218 0.95 12.56 15.50
C ARG A 218 1.79 13.82 15.44
N LYS A 219 3.12 13.74 15.52
CA LYS A 219 4.02 14.90 15.33
C LYS A 219 3.79 15.60 13.98
N MET A 220 3.24 14.90 12.97
CA MET A 220 2.90 15.53 11.68
C MET A 220 1.87 16.66 11.81
N PHE A 221 1.04 16.68 12.88
CA PHE A 221 0.05 17.75 13.06
C PHE A 221 0.69 19.06 13.50
N ASP A 222 1.87 18.99 14.12
CA ASP A 222 2.66 20.13 14.57
C ASP A 222 3.58 20.66 13.48
N VAL A 223 3.73 19.91 12.37
CA VAL A 223 4.56 20.27 11.22
C VAL A 223 3.75 21.04 10.18
N LYS A 224 4.27 22.20 9.76
CA LYS A 224 3.72 22.95 8.64
C LYS A 224 4.08 22.26 7.32
N THR A 225 3.09 21.66 6.69
CA THR A 225 3.25 21.04 5.35
C THR A 225 3.43 22.12 4.30
N THR A 226 4.47 22.06 3.49
CA THR A 226 4.69 22.97 2.35
C THR A 226 3.83 22.56 1.16
N ALA A 227 3.71 23.44 0.17
CA ALA A 227 2.97 23.13 -1.08
C ALA A 227 3.68 22.01 -1.86
N GLU A 228 5.01 22.00 -1.85
CA GLU A 228 5.84 20.99 -2.51
C GLU A 228 5.63 19.61 -1.86
N THR A 229 5.64 19.54 -0.52
CA THR A 229 5.36 18.30 0.21
C THR A 229 3.94 17.80 -0.07
N ALA A 230 2.95 18.69 -0.12
CA ALA A 230 1.57 18.31 -0.44
C ALA A 230 1.47 17.74 -1.88
N GLN A 231 2.11 18.39 -2.85
CA GLN A 231 2.16 17.91 -4.23
C GLN A 231 2.86 16.55 -4.33
N LEU A 232 3.99 16.36 -3.65
CA LEU A 232 4.71 15.09 -3.59
C LEU A 232 3.80 13.96 -3.08
N ILE A 233 3.03 14.21 -2.02
CA ILE A 233 2.07 13.23 -1.47
C ILE A 233 0.98 12.89 -2.49
N GLU A 234 0.42 13.89 -3.17
CA GLU A 234 -0.61 13.70 -4.18
C GLU A 234 -0.11 12.83 -5.34
N GLU A 235 1.09 13.12 -5.84
CA GLU A 235 1.72 12.36 -6.92
C GLU A 235 2.05 10.92 -6.49
N MET A 236 2.67 10.75 -5.32
CA MET A 236 3.09 9.43 -4.84
C MET A 236 1.91 8.50 -4.52
N LEU A 237 0.86 9.01 -3.88
CA LEU A 237 -0.28 8.21 -3.45
C LEU A 237 -1.42 8.17 -4.49
N GLY A 238 -1.32 8.94 -5.58
CA GLY A 238 -2.37 9.07 -6.59
C GLY A 238 -3.68 9.62 -6.02
N ILE A 239 -3.61 10.57 -5.08
CA ILE A 239 -4.75 11.15 -4.37
C ILE A 239 -4.84 12.65 -4.65
N SER A 240 -6.04 13.22 -4.55
CA SER A 240 -6.21 14.67 -4.64
C SER A 240 -5.92 15.36 -3.30
N GLN A 241 -5.63 16.66 -3.33
CA GLN A 241 -5.43 17.48 -2.13
C GLN A 241 -6.56 17.34 -1.12
N TYR A 242 -7.80 17.28 -1.58
CA TYR A 242 -8.95 17.04 -0.73
C TYR A 242 -8.89 15.67 -0.02
N GLN A 243 -8.47 14.62 -0.73
CA GLN A 243 -8.30 13.29 -0.14
C GLN A 243 -7.12 13.27 0.83
N TYR A 244 -6.01 13.97 0.53
CA TYR A 244 -4.89 14.13 1.43
C TYR A 244 -5.31 14.60 2.82
N TYR A 245 -6.07 15.71 2.91
CA TYR A 245 -6.56 16.22 4.20
C TYR A 245 -7.47 15.22 4.93
N ARG A 246 -8.23 14.45 4.20
CA ARG A 246 -9.13 13.44 4.78
C ARG A 246 -8.38 12.26 5.35
N PHE A 247 -7.40 11.72 4.62
CA PHE A 247 -6.57 10.63 5.12
C PHE A 247 -5.74 11.08 6.33
N ARG A 248 -5.10 12.24 6.26
CA ARG A 248 -4.31 12.79 7.36
C ARG A 248 -5.09 12.79 8.69
N LYS A 249 -6.34 13.21 8.67
CA LYS A 249 -7.20 13.26 9.86
C LYS A 249 -7.49 11.90 10.49
N LEU A 250 -7.36 10.79 9.77
CA LEU A 250 -7.66 9.47 10.33
C LEU A 250 -6.74 9.10 11.50
N LEU A 251 -5.55 9.70 11.60
CA LEU A 251 -4.64 9.49 12.73
C LEU A 251 -5.06 10.24 14.02
N GLU A 252 -6.14 11.04 13.96
CA GLU A 252 -6.80 11.59 15.17
C GLU A 252 -7.70 10.56 15.87
N LEU A 253 -8.09 9.47 15.17
CA LEU A 253 -8.85 8.38 15.76
C LEU A 253 -8.07 7.71 16.91
N PRO A 254 -8.76 7.12 17.91
CA PRO A 254 -8.11 6.31 18.93
C PRO A 254 -7.24 5.21 18.31
N ILE A 255 -6.07 4.97 18.89
CA ILE A 255 -5.09 4.03 18.32
C ILE A 255 -5.65 2.61 18.16
N GLU A 256 -6.48 2.15 19.10
CA GLU A 256 -7.16 0.86 19.01
C GLU A 256 -8.03 0.76 17.77
N LEU A 257 -8.72 1.85 17.44
CA LEU A 257 -9.59 1.91 16.28
C LEU A 257 -8.79 1.98 14.98
N GLN A 258 -7.66 2.67 14.98
CA GLN A 258 -6.76 2.69 13.83
C GLN A 258 -6.26 1.29 13.50
N TYR A 259 -5.80 0.51 14.48
CA TYR A 259 -5.33 -0.86 14.26
C TYR A 259 -6.45 -1.77 13.74
N LEU A 260 -7.63 -1.72 14.35
CA LEU A 260 -8.77 -2.51 13.92
C LEU A 260 -9.21 -2.15 12.51
N ALA A 261 -9.24 -0.85 12.19
CA ALA A 261 -9.58 -0.34 10.87
C ALA A 261 -8.58 -0.74 9.80
N ASP A 262 -7.28 -0.75 10.14
CA ASP A 262 -6.21 -1.17 9.26
C ASP A 262 -6.30 -2.68 8.97
N GLN A 263 -6.48 -3.48 10.00
CA GLN A 263 -6.58 -4.93 9.89
C GLN A 263 -7.81 -5.39 9.12
N ALA A 264 -8.93 -4.70 9.28
CA ALA A 264 -10.19 -4.99 8.59
C ALA A 264 -10.37 -4.26 7.27
N ASP A 265 -9.36 -3.49 6.82
CA ASP A 265 -9.38 -2.65 5.62
C ASP A 265 -10.63 -1.77 5.51
N ILE A 266 -11.00 -1.11 6.64
CA ILE A 266 -12.19 -0.26 6.67
C ILE A 266 -11.99 0.98 5.79
N PRO A 267 -12.88 1.24 4.81
CA PRO A 267 -12.73 2.37 3.89
C PRO A 267 -12.75 3.74 4.59
N GLU A 268 -11.97 4.70 4.09
CA GLU A 268 -11.91 6.09 4.59
C GLU A 268 -13.30 6.71 4.78
N GLY A 269 -14.20 6.49 3.84
CA GLY A 269 -15.55 7.05 3.91
C GLY A 269 -16.36 6.58 5.11
N ILE A 270 -16.10 5.37 5.63
CA ILE A 270 -16.68 4.84 6.88
C ILE A 270 -15.98 5.48 8.08
N LEU A 271 -14.64 5.44 8.11
CA LEU A 271 -13.85 5.98 9.22
C LEU A 271 -14.14 7.47 9.46
N ARG A 272 -14.31 8.23 8.40
CA ARG A 272 -14.66 9.65 8.48
C ARG A 272 -15.99 9.90 9.19
N GLN A 273 -16.97 9.00 9.08
CA GLN A 273 -18.23 9.16 9.82
C GLN A 273 -18.02 8.99 11.33
N LEU A 274 -17.01 8.25 11.72
CA LEU A 274 -16.73 7.98 13.14
C LEU A 274 -16.06 9.16 13.84
N MET A 275 -15.38 10.04 13.10
CA MET A 275 -14.58 11.13 13.70
C MET A 275 -15.37 12.12 14.55
N SER A 276 -16.68 12.25 14.31
CA SER A 276 -17.57 13.13 15.09
C SER A 276 -18.26 12.44 16.26
N MET A 277 -17.96 11.16 16.49
CA MET A 277 -18.61 10.32 17.50
C MET A 277 -17.76 10.20 18.76
N SER A 278 -18.41 9.92 19.89
CA SER A 278 -17.71 9.53 21.12
C SER A 278 -17.03 8.17 20.95
N ALA A 279 -15.99 7.88 21.75
CA ALA A 279 -15.24 6.61 21.67
C ALA A 279 -16.16 5.38 21.82
N LYS A 280 -17.21 5.46 22.66
CA LYS A 280 -18.19 4.38 22.84
C LYS A 280 -19.02 4.14 21.57
N GLU A 281 -19.46 5.21 20.91
CA GLU A 281 -20.22 5.12 19.65
C GLU A 281 -19.34 4.64 18.50
N GLN A 282 -18.09 5.10 18.43
CA GLN A 282 -17.12 4.63 17.46
C GLN A 282 -16.94 3.11 17.53
N LYS A 283 -16.72 2.59 18.75
CA LYS A 283 -16.56 1.14 18.96
C LYS A 283 -17.83 0.38 18.53
N LYS A 284 -19.02 0.84 18.96
CA LYS A 284 -20.29 0.23 18.57
C LYS A 284 -20.50 0.20 17.05
N ALA A 285 -20.19 1.32 16.39
CA ALA A 285 -20.34 1.46 14.95
C ALA A 285 -19.38 0.56 14.16
N VAL A 286 -18.14 0.39 14.65
CA VAL A 286 -17.17 -0.53 14.04
C VAL A 286 -17.53 -1.97 14.31
N ASP A 287 -17.93 -2.34 15.52
CA ASP A 287 -18.41 -3.68 15.84
C ASP A 287 -19.60 -4.07 14.97
N PHE A 288 -20.52 -3.13 14.73
CA PHE A 288 -21.62 -3.31 13.80
C PHE A 288 -21.13 -3.56 12.37
N TYR A 289 -20.21 -2.73 11.88
CA TYR A 289 -19.65 -2.83 10.53
C TYR A 289 -19.00 -4.20 10.30
N LEU A 290 -18.20 -4.67 11.25
CA LEU A 290 -17.46 -5.92 11.17
C LEU A 290 -18.35 -7.18 11.28
N LYS A 291 -19.51 -7.09 11.95
CA LYS A 291 -20.45 -8.20 12.06
C LYS A 291 -21.29 -8.44 10.80
N GLN A 292 -21.24 -7.53 9.83
CA GLN A 292 -21.99 -7.69 8.59
C GLN A 292 -21.30 -8.71 7.67
N GLU A 293 -22.00 -9.70 7.16
CA GLU A 293 -21.51 -10.62 6.12
C GLU A 293 -21.09 -9.84 4.85
N GLU A 294 -21.89 -8.82 4.49
CA GLU A 294 -21.57 -7.88 3.43
C GLU A 294 -21.45 -6.46 4.04
N PRO A 295 -20.25 -5.89 4.11
CA PRO A 295 -20.05 -4.56 4.65
C PRO A 295 -20.92 -3.51 3.93
N PRO A 296 -21.64 -2.65 4.67
CA PRO A 296 -22.51 -1.65 4.08
C PRO A 296 -21.71 -0.62 3.29
N SER A 297 -22.28 -0.11 2.20
CA SER A 297 -21.72 1.03 1.49
C SER A 297 -21.66 2.26 2.40
N VAL A 298 -20.76 3.22 2.11
CA VAL A 298 -20.64 4.47 2.90
C VAL A 298 -21.99 5.19 3.04
N ARG A 299 -22.80 5.24 1.99
CA ARG A 299 -24.13 5.89 2.03
C ARG A 299 -25.11 5.12 2.92
N GLU A 300 -25.07 3.82 2.91
CA GLU A 300 -25.92 2.96 3.70
C GLU A 300 -25.52 3.04 5.18
N PHE A 301 -24.23 2.97 5.46
CA PHE A 301 -23.71 3.14 6.81
C PHE A 301 -24.10 4.51 7.39
N GLN A 302 -23.95 5.59 6.61
CA GLN A 302 -24.37 6.93 7.01
C GLN A 302 -25.87 7.01 7.31
N ARG A 303 -26.70 6.30 6.55
CA ARG A 303 -28.14 6.23 6.82
C ARG A 303 -28.44 5.52 8.13
N LEU A 304 -27.83 4.34 8.35
CA LEU A 304 -27.98 3.56 9.56
C LEU A 304 -27.57 4.33 10.82
N LEU A 305 -26.49 5.11 10.73
CA LEU A 305 -26.05 5.99 11.80
C LEU A 305 -27.10 7.07 12.14
N LYS A 306 -27.70 7.70 11.13
CA LYS A 306 -28.72 8.73 11.30
C LYS A 306 -30.03 8.18 11.87
N GLU A 307 -30.40 6.97 11.50
CA GLU A 307 -31.60 6.28 11.95
C GLU A 307 -31.44 5.68 13.35
N GLY A 308 -30.23 5.72 13.95
CA GLY A 308 -29.93 5.09 15.24
C GLY A 308 -30.04 3.56 15.23
N SER A 309 -30.14 2.97 14.04
CA SER A 309 -30.49 1.55 13.81
C SER A 309 -29.28 0.61 13.84
N LEU A 310 -28.23 0.92 14.60
CA LEU A 310 -27.07 0.03 14.72
C LEU A 310 -27.37 -1.25 15.54
N ASP A 311 -28.43 -1.24 16.37
CA ASP A 311 -28.82 -2.40 17.18
C ASP A 311 -29.80 -3.33 16.48
N ASP A 312 -30.63 -2.83 15.54
CA ASP A 312 -31.78 -3.51 14.96
C ASP A 312 -31.66 -3.76 13.44
N ALA A 313 -30.49 -3.60 12.82
CA ALA A 313 -30.38 -3.80 11.38
C ALA A 313 -30.64 -5.27 11.01
N PRO A 314 -31.81 -5.61 10.47
CA PRO A 314 -32.06 -6.95 10.00
C PRO A 314 -31.09 -7.23 8.86
N THR A 315 -30.46 -8.39 8.89
CA THR A 315 -29.73 -9.00 7.76
C THR A 315 -30.70 -9.21 6.58
N LYS A 316 -31.18 -8.13 5.98
CA LYS A 316 -31.92 -8.23 4.74
C LYS A 316 -30.93 -8.64 3.68
N LYS A 317 -30.93 -9.93 3.36
CA LYS A 317 -30.34 -10.46 2.12
C LYS A 317 -30.82 -9.60 0.96
N ARG A 318 -30.04 -8.59 0.60
CA ARG A 318 -30.24 -7.91 -0.68
C ARG A 318 -29.95 -8.96 -1.74
N LYS A 319 -30.95 -9.24 -2.58
CA LYS A 319 -30.70 -9.99 -3.82
C LYS A 319 -29.46 -9.37 -4.47
N PRO A 320 -28.46 -10.15 -4.86
CA PRO A 320 -27.27 -9.63 -5.50
C PRO A 320 -27.72 -8.73 -6.64
N ARG A 321 -27.29 -7.48 -6.61
CA ARG A 321 -27.55 -6.57 -7.72
C ARG A 321 -26.90 -7.20 -8.93
N GLN A 322 -27.72 -7.73 -9.83
CA GLN A 322 -27.21 -8.21 -11.09
C GLN A 322 -26.32 -7.11 -11.69
N PRO A 323 -25.10 -7.44 -12.08
CA PRO A 323 -24.21 -6.44 -12.67
C PRO A 323 -24.97 -5.79 -13.82
N LYS A 324 -25.15 -4.48 -13.75
CA LYS A 324 -25.83 -3.75 -14.83
C LYS A 324 -25.18 -4.16 -16.13
N PRO A 325 -25.96 -4.54 -17.16
CA PRO A 325 -25.42 -4.90 -18.45
C PRO A 325 -24.39 -3.86 -18.92
N PRO A 326 -23.31 -4.23 -19.59
CA PRO A 326 -22.29 -3.31 -20.07
C PRO A 326 -22.84 -2.08 -20.78
N VAL A 327 -23.91 -2.29 -21.57
CA VAL A 327 -24.66 -1.21 -22.28
C VAL A 327 -25.24 -0.17 -21.30
N VAL A 328 -25.81 -0.61 -20.16
CA VAL A 328 -26.40 0.31 -19.16
C VAL A 328 -25.31 1.11 -18.43
N LYS A 329 -24.16 0.49 -18.18
CA LYS A 329 -23.00 1.19 -17.61
C LYS A 329 -22.46 2.25 -18.57
N LEU A 330 -22.29 1.88 -19.84
CA LEU A 330 -21.82 2.76 -20.90
C LEU A 330 -22.78 3.94 -21.11
N ALA A 331 -24.09 3.67 -21.23
CA ALA A 331 -25.11 4.72 -21.36
C ALA A 331 -25.14 5.68 -20.16
N SER A 332 -24.97 5.16 -18.94
CA SER A 332 -24.92 6.00 -17.74
C SER A 332 -23.68 6.90 -17.71
N SER A 333 -22.52 6.37 -18.16
CA SER A 333 -21.28 7.14 -18.28
C SER A 333 -21.40 8.22 -19.35
N PHE A 334 -21.92 7.87 -20.52
CA PHE A 334 -22.14 8.78 -21.64
C PHE A 334 -23.10 9.93 -21.26
N ASN A 335 -24.25 9.62 -20.63
CA ASN A 335 -25.18 10.65 -20.16
C ASN A 335 -24.54 11.60 -19.14
N ARG A 336 -23.68 11.11 -18.27
CA ARG A 336 -22.95 11.95 -17.31
C ARG A 336 -21.96 12.87 -18.02
N SER A 337 -21.24 12.37 -19.03
CA SER A 337 -20.33 13.16 -19.86
C SER A 337 -21.07 14.24 -20.62
N ILE A 338 -22.20 13.93 -21.27
CA ILE A 338 -23.05 14.89 -21.95
C ILE A 338 -23.57 15.97 -20.99
N SER A 339 -24.00 15.60 -19.79
CA SER A 339 -24.47 16.56 -18.79
C SER A 339 -23.36 17.52 -18.35
N LYS A 340 -22.14 17.00 -18.19
CA LYS A 340 -20.97 17.83 -17.86
C LYS A 340 -20.63 18.78 -19.02
N MET A 341 -20.59 18.27 -20.25
CA MET A 341 -20.37 19.10 -21.46
C MET A 341 -21.39 20.23 -21.56
N LYS A 342 -22.69 19.93 -21.34
CA LYS A 342 -23.74 20.98 -21.33
C LYS A 342 -23.51 22.07 -20.29
N THR A 343 -22.94 21.73 -19.14
CA THR A 343 -22.63 22.70 -18.10
C THR A 343 -21.45 23.57 -18.51
N GLU A 344 -20.40 22.99 -19.04
CA GLU A 344 -19.18 23.68 -19.47
C GLU A 344 -19.46 24.60 -20.69
N MET A 345 -20.31 24.16 -21.63
CA MET A 345 -20.74 24.98 -22.78
C MET A 345 -21.48 26.29 -22.38
N LYS A 346 -22.11 26.32 -21.20
CA LYS A 346 -22.76 27.55 -20.70
C LYS A 346 -21.75 28.58 -20.22
N SER A 347 -20.58 28.11 -19.74
CA SER A 347 -19.51 28.98 -19.25
C SER A 347 -18.47 29.31 -20.31
N ASP A 348 -18.25 28.45 -21.30
CA ASP A 348 -17.31 28.63 -22.41
C ASP A 348 -17.95 28.23 -23.75
N PRO A 349 -18.40 29.21 -24.58
CA PRO A 349 -18.99 28.94 -25.90
C PRO A 349 -18.06 28.17 -26.87
N LYS A 350 -16.73 28.25 -26.68
CA LYS A 350 -15.74 27.55 -27.51
C LYS A 350 -15.33 26.19 -26.92
N PHE A 351 -16.02 25.74 -25.88
CA PHE A 351 -15.66 24.47 -25.18
C PHE A 351 -15.68 23.26 -26.11
N LEU A 352 -16.67 23.15 -27.01
CA LEU A 352 -16.76 22.03 -27.96
C LEU A 352 -15.61 22.01 -28.95
N ASP A 353 -15.16 23.15 -29.45
CA ASP A 353 -14.03 23.24 -30.37
C ASP A 353 -12.73 22.80 -29.68
N LYS A 354 -12.53 23.25 -28.43
CA LYS A 354 -11.38 22.84 -27.62
C LYS A 354 -11.41 21.33 -27.33
N ALA A 355 -12.57 20.81 -26.94
CA ALA A 355 -12.73 19.38 -26.65
C ALA A 355 -12.52 18.52 -27.91
N ALA A 356 -13.04 18.98 -29.07
CA ALA A 356 -12.81 18.27 -30.34
C ALA A 356 -11.32 18.25 -30.71
N THR A 357 -10.61 19.38 -30.55
CA THR A 357 -9.15 19.46 -30.80
C THR A 357 -8.38 18.51 -29.90
N GLU A 358 -8.72 18.44 -28.61
CA GLU A 358 -8.04 17.57 -27.64
C GLU A 358 -8.30 16.09 -27.94
N ILE A 359 -9.55 15.73 -28.29
CA ILE A 359 -9.91 14.35 -28.66
C ILE A 359 -9.15 13.93 -29.91
N VAL A 360 -9.14 14.75 -30.96
CA VAL A 360 -8.42 14.45 -32.21
C VAL A 360 -6.91 14.37 -31.97
N GLY A 361 -6.35 15.24 -31.13
CA GLY A 361 -4.92 15.22 -30.79
C GLY A 361 -4.49 14.00 -29.97
N SER A 362 -5.41 13.35 -29.27
CA SER A 362 -5.14 12.16 -28.43
C SER A 362 -5.29 10.82 -29.16
N LEU A 363 -5.84 10.80 -30.38
CA LEU A 363 -6.12 9.60 -31.18
C LEU A 363 -5.25 9.53 -32.43
N LYS A 364 -5.01 8.31 -32.92
CA LYS A 364 -4.39 8.12 -34.23
C LYS A 364 -5.39 8.45 -35.36
N PRO A 365 -4.92 8.86 -36.53
CA PRO A 365 -5.80 9.26 -37.66
C PRO A 365 -6.87 8.23 -38.04
N ASP A 366 -6.55 6.93 -37.96
CA ASP A 366 -7.49 5.86 -38.27
C ASP A 366 -8.53 5.69 -37.16
N GLU A 367 -8.12 5.84 -35.89
CA GLU A 367 -9.01 5.77 -34.72
C GLU A 367 -10.00 6.93 -34.69
N VAL A 368 -9.62 8.12 -35.21
CA VAL A 368 -10.53 9.26 -35.31
C VAL A 368 -11.70 8.94 -36.24
N LYS A 369 -11.44 8.31 -37.39
CA LYS A 369 -12.49 7.90 -38.35
C LYS A 369 -13.46 6.90 -37.71
N ASP A 370 -12.95 5.93 -36.99
CA ASP A 370 -13.74 4.92 -36.29
C ASP A 370 -14.64 5.55 -35.22
N VAL A 371 -14.08 6.46 -34.41
CA VAL A 371 -14.83 7.17 -33.37
C VAL A 371 -15.94 8.02 -33.97
N VAL A 372 -15.66 8.77 -35.04
CA VAL A 372 -16.67 9.58 -35.74
C VAL A 372 -17.79 8.70 -36.28
N SER A 373 -17.46 7.60 -36.97
CA SER A 373 -18.44 6.64 -37.53
C SER A 373 -19.35 6.06 -36.43
N VAL A 374 -18.78 5.65 -35.30
CA VAL A 374 -19.55 5.10 -34.16
C VAL A 374 -20.48 6.16 -33.55
N LEU A 375 -20.03 7.41 -33.43
CA LEU A 375 -20.82 8.50 -32.88
C LEU A 375 -21.99 8.88 -33.83
N GLU A 376 -21.75 8.93 -35.14
CA GLU A 376 -22.80 9.19 -36.14
C GLU A 376 -23.89 8.11 -36.13
N ASP A 377 -23.49 6.85 -36.07
CA ASP A 377 -24.44 5.73 -36.00
C ASP A 377 -25.26 5.76 -34.71
N LEU A 378 -24.62 6.09 -33.57
CA LEU A 378 -25.30 6.26 -32.30
C LEU A 378 -26.33 7.41 -32.34
N ILE A 379 -25.95 8.55 -32.89
CA ILE A 379 -26.85 9.71 -33.07
C ILE A 379 -28.06 9.35 -33.95
N LYS A 380 -27.82 8.67 -35.08
CA LYS A 380 -28.86 8.18 -35.97
C LYS A 380 -29.87 7.29 -35.27
N ARG A 381 -29.37 6.32 -34.45
CA ARG A 381 -30.23 5.40 -33.68
C ARG A 381 -31.01 6.10 -32.57
N ILE A 382 -30.42 7.09 -31.91
CA ILE A 382 -31.07 7.89 -30.88
C ILE A 382 -32.20 8.70 -31.52
N ASN A 383 -31.97 9.33 -32.68
CA ASN A 383 -32.97 10.14 -33.38
C ASN A 383 -34.16 9.29 -33.86
N VAL A 384 -33.92 8.09 -34.38
CA VAL A 384 -35.00 7.15 -34.78
C VAL A 384 -35.86 6.78 -33.58
N ARG A 385 -35.24 6.44 -32.43
CA ARG A 385 -35.98 6.08 -31.22
C ARG A 385 -36.72 7.25 -30.58
N ASN A 386 -36.19 8.45 -30.71
CA ASN A 386 -36.86 9.68 -30.20
C ASN A 386 -38.08 10.07 -31.03
N LYS A 387 -38.11 9.77 -32.35
CA LYS A 387 -39.28 9.98 -33.18
C LYS A 387 -40.42 9.00 -32.92
N ASN A 388 -40.11 7.85 -32.31
CA ASN A 388 -41.06 6.77 -32.00
C ASN A 388 -41.56 6.81 -30.54
N ARG A 389 -41.20 7.87 -29.80
CA ARG A 389 -41.74 8.22 -28.48
C ARG A 389 -42.75 9.35 -28.58
#